data_ab9e03f6c90e317ce8c61fa47659bd0b
#
_entry.id   ab9e03f6c90e317ce8c61fa47659bd0b
#
_cell.length_a   1.000
_cell.length_b   1.000
_cell.length_c   1.000
_cell.angle_alpha   90.00
_cell.angle_beta   90.00
_cell.angle_gamma   90.00
#
_symmetry.space_group_name_H-M   'P 1'
#
loop_
_entity.id
_entity.type
_entity.pdbx_description
1 polymer ?
#
loop_
_entity_poly.entity_id
_entity_poly.type
_entity_poly.pdbx_seq_one_letter_code
_entity_poly.pdbx_strand_id
1 'polypeptide(L)'
;NYSMQQNRIPVVRLLSIKNNTEHPLADLKVFLTLEPEFASVSPVMVEKLASGEIITITGLNLMLDPSFFIQQTERLSGTIVLVVSDEENVFFQEKYPVDILAFDQWGGIQVLPELLSAFVVPNHPVLTGVLSRASSILKEWSGNSSLDAYQSCNPNRVKLQLAALYEAIKEQHIAYCTPPSSFGDAGQRVRLSDNVLSGKLGTCLDLSLLYASCAEAMGLHPLLVIIQGHAFVGCWLIDGTFPDAVNDDPSLLTKRTADGINEVILLEATCMTDGNNVTFDTAVGLANDKMLAVNDFTCFIDVARSRFAHILPLPQRVMHGKAWTVSPEVAQIPKGGLYISPVSAPEEIKQYDLDNQDSYVEFTKQLLWERKLLDLSLRNNFLNLRITRNALQVISADIDKMEDAFSDGTEFQ
;
A
#
# COMPACT_ATOMS: atom_id res chain seq x y z
N ASN A 1 -1.86 -7.49 15.15
CA ASN A 1 -3.19 -7.58 14.55
C ASN A 1 -3.30 -8.72 13.53
N TYR A 2 -4.50 -8.90 12.95
CA TYR A 2 -4.74 -9.97 11.97
C TYR A 2 -3.87 -9.84 10.72
N SER A 3 -3.62 -8.62 10.22
CA SER A 3 -2.78 -8.43 9.03
C SER A 3 -1.33 -8.91 9.24
N MET A 4 -0.77 -8.72 10.44
CA MET A 4 0.55 -9.28 10.79
C MET A 4 0.52 -10.81 10.86
N GLN A 5 -0.53 -11.37 11.48
CA GLN A 5 -0.69 -12.82 11.59
C GLN A 5 -0.79 -13.47 10.20
N GLN A 6 -1.67 -12.97 9.33
CA GLN A 6 -1.87 -13.50 7.98
C GLN A 6 -0.60 -13.43 7.14
N ASN A 7 0.15 -12.35 7.26
CA ASN A 7 1.38 -12.11 6.50
C ASN A 7 2.64 -12.66 7.20
N ARG A 8 2.48 -13.41 8.29
CA ARG A 8 3.56 -14.06 9.05
C ARG A 8 4.65 -13.09 9.49
N ILE A 9 4.25 -11.87 9.85
CA ILE A 9 5.19 -10.86 10.33
C ILE A 9 5.62 -11.21 11.75
N PRO A 10 6.92 -11.39 12.02
CA PRO A 10 7.37 -11.74 13.36
C PRO A 10 7.20 -10.57 14.33
N VAL A 11 6.59 -10.83 15.49
CA VAL A 11 6.44 -9.83 16.56
C VAL A 11 7.80 -9.57 17.24
N VAL A 12 8.58 -10.61 17.44
CA VAL A 12 9.97 -10.50 17.92
C VAL A 12 10.90 -10.87 16.78
N ARG A 13 11.59 -9.87 16.23
CA ARG A 13 12.48 -10.06 15.07
C ARG A 13 13.85 -10.58 15.48
N LEU A 14 14.34 -10.11 16.62
CA LEU A 14 15.69 -10.40 17.10
C LEU A 14 15.70 -10.32 18.63
N LEU A 15 16.30 -11.32 19.25
CA LEU A 15 16.60 -11.34 20.67
C LEU A 15 18.09 -11.60 20.87
N SER A 16 18.79 -10.68 21.50
CA SER A 16 20.18 -10.85 21.89
C SER A 16 20.28 -11.11 23.39
N ILE A 17 20.98 -12.18 23.75
CA ILE A 17 21.21 -12.58 25.14
C ILE A 17 22.72 -12.56 25.40
N LYS A 18 23.11 -11.85 26.44
CA LYS A 18 24.50 -11.80 26.90
C LYS A 18 24.63 -12.48 28.26
N ASN A 19 25.59 -13.35 28.42
CA ASN A 19 25.96 -13.91 29.74
C ASN A 19 26.86 -12.90 30.47
N ASN A 20 26.31 -12.21 31.44
CA ASN A 20 27.07 -11.29 32.30
C ASN A 20 27.61 -11.94 33.60
N THR A 21 27.43 -13.26 33.76
CA THR A 21 27.98 -14.00 34.92
C THR A 21 29.43 -14.37 34.68
N GLU A 22 30.14 -14.69 35.73
CA GLU A 22 31.56 -15.12 35.67
C GLU A 22 31.72 -16.59 35.17
N HIS A 23 30.62 -17.34 35.09
CA HIS A 23 30.61 -18.73 34.74
C HIS A 23 29.83 -19.02 33.45
N PRO A 24 30.17 -20.06 32.70
CA PRO A 24 29.35 -20.46 31.57
C PRO A 24 27.99 -20.98 32.07
N LEU A 25 26.94 -20.64 31.36
CA LEU A 25 25.57 -21.13 31.56
C LEU A 25 25.32 -22.27 30.53
N ALA A 26 24.62 -23.32 30.96
CA ALA A 26 24.29 -24.46 30.10
C ALA A 26 22.76 -24.72 30.15
N ASP A 27 22.29 -25.40 29.12
CA ASP A 27 20.91 -25.89 29.00
C ASP A 27 19.84 -24.82 29.25
N LEU A 28 20.12 -23.58 28.76
CA LEU A 28 19.23 -22.46 28.93
C LEU A 28 17.97 -22.62 28.07
N LYS A 29 16.82 -22.43 28.68
CA LYS A 29 15.52 -22.37 28.06
C LYS A 29 15.09 -20.92 27.95
N VAL A 30 14.94 -20.44 26.73
CA VAL A 30 14.42 -19.12 26.42
C VAL A 30 12.97 -19.25 25.95
N PHE A 31 12.01 -18.67 26.66
CA PHE A 31 10.60 -18.77 26.30
C PHE A 31 9.84 -17.50 26.62
N LEU A 32 8.68 -17.36 25.96
CA LEU A 32 7.75 -16.25 26.17
C LEU A 32 6.46 -16.80 26.76
N THR A 33 5.88 -16.05 27.70
CA THR A 33 4.48 -16.21 28.10
C THR A 33 3.70 -14.98 27.70
N LEU A 34 2.44 -15.15 27.34
CA LEU A 34 1.61 -14.13 26.74
C LEU A 34 0.33 -13.97 27.54
N GLU A 35 -0.04 -12.72 27.81
CA GLU A 35 -1.29 -12.39 28.51
C GLU A 35 -1.99 -11.25 27.75
N PRO A 36 -3.19 -11.50 27.16
CA PRO A 36 -3.84 -12.81 26.99
C PRO A 36 -3.05 -13.76 26.08
N GLU A 37 -3.46 -15.03 25.98
CA GLU A 37 -2.87 -16.01 25.07
C GLU A 37 -3.27 -15.74 23.61
N PHE A 38 -2.55 -14.85 22.92
CA PHE A 38 -2.80 -14.46 21.52
C PHE A 38 -1.90 -15.17 20.50
N ALA A 39 -1.00 -16.03 20.97
CA ALA A 39 -0.10 -16.79 20.13
C ALA A 39 0.38 -18.06 20.81
N SER A 40 0.82 -19.04 20.04
CA SER A 40 1.58 -20.19 20.52
C SER A 40 3.07 -19.88 20.48
N VAL A 41 3.81 -20.35 21.47
CA VAL A 41 5.26 -20.14 21.60
C VAL A 41 5.96 -21.47 21.82
N SER A 42 7.03 -21.70 21.06
CA SER A 42 7.95 -22.81 21.32
C SER A 42 9.21 -22.27 21.99
N PRO A 43 9.70 -22.90 23.07
CA PRO A 43 10.93 -22.50 23.72
C PRO A 43 12.13 -22.72 22.80
N VAL A 44 13.13 -21.85 22.92
CA VAL A 44 14.44 -22.01 22.28
C VAL A 44 15.43 -22.54 23.33
N MET A 45 16.12 -23.62 23.00
CA MET A 45 17.16 -24.20 23.86
C MET A 45 18.53 -23.67 23.44
N VAL A 46 19.33 -23.24 24.40
CA VAL A 46 20.72 -22.80 24.23
C VAL A 46 21.59 -23.71 25.05
N GLU A 47 22.30 -24.63 24.39
CA GLU A 47 23.10 -25.68 25.05
C GLU A 47 24.18 -25.09 25.94
N LYS A 48 24.85 -24.02 25.51
CA LYS A 48 25.92 -23.38 26.27
C LYS A 48 26.09 -21.92 25.90
N LEU A 49 26.32 -21.07 26.88
CA LEU A 49 26.62 -19.64 26.72
C LEU A 49 27.80 -19.30 27.65
N ALA A 50 29.00 -19.09 27.08
CA ALA A 50 30.19 -18.78 27.85
C ALA A 50 30.08 -17.42 28.58
N SER A 51 30.91 -17.24 29.61
CA SER A 51 30.99 -15.92 30.30
C SER A 51 31.35 -14.81 29.31
N GLY A 52 30.58 -13.73 29.29
CA GLY A 52 30.75 -12.57 28.39
C GLY A 52 30.25 -12.81 26.97
N GLU A 53 29.86 -14.01 26.58
CA GLU A 53 29.37 -14.34 25.25
C GLU A 53 27.98 -13.71 24.98
N ILE A 54 27.77 -13.35 23.71
CA ILE A 54 26.49 -12.85 23.22
C ILE A 54 25.99 -13.80 22.13
N ILE A 55 24.77 -14.29 22.28
CA ILE A 55 24.06 -15.01 21.21
C ILE A 55 22.92 -14.16 20.70
N THR A 56 22.60 -14.35 19.43
CA THR A 56 21.47 -13.71 18.78
C THR A 56 20.52 -14.76 18.25
N ILE A 57 19.29 -14.72 18.73
CA ILE A 57 18.20 -15.58 18.31
C ILE A 57 17.36 -14.78 17.30
N THR A 58 17.32 -15.26 16.06
CA THR A 58 16.47 -14.67 15.01
C THR A 58 15.20 -15.51 14.90
N GLY A 59 14.04 -14.82 14.99
CA GLY A 59 12.76 -15.49 14.82
C GLY A 59 12.40 -16.44 15.95
N LEU A 60 12.12 -15.91 17.15
CA LEU A 60 11.39 -16.67 18.15
C LEU A 60 10.11 -17.22 17.52
N ASN A 61 9.87 -18.53 17.61
CA ASN A 61 8.69 -19.20 17.05
C ASN A 61 7.41 -18.78 17.83
N LEU A 62 7.02 -17.53 17.65
CA LEU A 62 5.78 -16.97 18.16
C LEU A 62 4.78 -16.95 17.02
N MET A 63 3.89 -17.94 16.99
CA MET A 63 2.85 -18.06 15.98
C MET A 63 1.56 -17.42 16.47
N LEU A 64 1.21 -16.26 15.90
CA LEU A 64 -0.02 -15.56 16.21
C LEU A 64 -1.26 -16.42 15.89
N ASP A 65 -2.24 -16.47 16.79
CA ASP A 65 -3.47 -17.23 16.61
C ASP A 65 -4.47 -16.46 15.74
N PRO A 66 -4.78 -16.94 14.51
CA PRO A 66 -5.76 -16.29 13.65
C PRO A 66 -7.15 -16.26 14.29
N SER A 67 -7.51 -17.28 15.06
CA SER A 67 -8.81 -17.36 15.73
C SER A 67 -8.98 -16.30 16.82
N PHE A 68 -7.89 -15.93 17.47
CA PHE A 68 -7.87 -14.83 18.43
C PHE A 68 -8.03 -13.49 17.72
N PHE A 69 -7.20 -13.22 16.71
CA PHE A 69 -7.16 -11.89 16.06
C PHE A 69 -8.39 -11.58 15.22
N ILE A 70 -9.06 -12.58 14.65
CA ILE A 70 -10.29 -12.34 13.88
C ILE A 70 -11.45 -11.83 14.78
N GLN A 71 -11.43 -12.15 16.06
CA GLN A 71 -12.45 -11.71 17.02
C GLN A 71 -12.22 -10.29 17.53
N GLN A 72 -11.03 -9.73 17.36
CA GLN A 72 -10.70 -8.43 17.95
C GLN A 72 -11.45 -7.30 17.26
N THR A 73 -12.37 -6.67 18.00
CA THR A 73 -13.12 -5.49 17.55
C THR A 73 -12.58 -4.20 18.16
N GLU A 74 -11.79 -4.30 19.22
CA GLU A 74 -11.17 -3.16 19.90
C GLU A 74 -9.70 -3.45 20.22
N ARG A 75 -8.91 -2.38 20.44
CA ARG A 75 -7.54 -2.48 20.92
C ARG A 75 -7.50 -3.00 22.34
N LEU A 76 -6.63 -3.97 22.59
CA LEU A 76 -6.37 -4.51 23.91
C LEU A 76 -4.93 -4.24 24.31
N SER A 77 -4.68 -4.06 25.60
CA SER A 77 -3.35 -4.10 26.18
C SER A 77 -3.00 -5.55 26.53
N GLY A 78 -1.84 -6.01 26.09
CA GLY A 78 -1.30 -7.31 26.43
C GLY A 78 0.08 -7.22 27.04
N THR A 79 0.62 -8.36 27.47
CA THR A 79 1.96 -8.47 28.04
C THR A 79 2.67 -9.67 27.45
N ILE A 80 3.91 -9.47 27.03
CA ILE A 80 4.86 -10.54 26.70
C ILE A 80 5.83 -10.63 27.87
N VAL A 81 5.97 -11.79 28.50
CA VAL A 81 6.97 -12.05 29.54
C VAL A 81 8.07 -12.89 28.94
N LEU A 82 9.27 -12.34 28.83
CA LEU A 82 10.46 -13.08 28.42
C LEU A 82 11.09 -13.72 29.66
N VAL A 83 11.35 -15.03 29.58
CA VAL A 83 12.00 -15.78 30.63
C VAL A 83 13.20 -16.54 30.07
N VAL A 84 14.32 -16.44 30.76
CA VAL A 84 15.54 -17.22 30.51
C VAL A 84 15.87 -17.99 31.77
N SER A 85 15.82 -19.32 31.71
CA SER A 85 16.01 -20.20 32.86
C SER A 85 16.79 -21.46 32.46
N ASP A 86 17.35 -22.15 33.41
CA ASP A 86 17.67 -23.58 33.33
C ASP A 86 16.64 -24.42 34.11
N GLU A 87 16.97 -25.66 34.48
CA GLU A 87 16.06 -26.54 35.25
C GLU A 87 15.86 -26.06 36.70
N GLU A 88 16.82 -25.34 37.28
CA GLU A 88 16.85 -24.97 38.67
C GLU A 88 16.63 -23.46 38.92
N ASN A 89 17.09 -22.62 37.98
CA ASN A 89 17.19 -21.17 38.19
C ASN A 89 16.53 -20.35 37.08
N VAL A 90 15.93 -19.23 37.45
CA VAL A 90 15.51 -18.18 36.53
C VAL A 90 16.56 -17.07 36.52
N PHE A 91 17.29 -16.95 35.41
CA PHE A 91 18.35 -15.93 35.26
C PHE A 91 17.82 -14.59 34.86
N PHE A 92 16.71 -14.57 34.08
CA PHE A 92 16.11 -13.34 33.59
C PHE A 92 14.60 -13.52 33.44
N GLN A 93 13.86 -12.51 33.91
CA GLN A 93 12.43 -12.40 33.66
C GLN A 93 12.04 -10.94 33.54
N GLU A 94 11.45 -10.56 32.41
CA GLU A 94 10.98 -9.20 32.21
C GLU A 94 9.67 -9.17 31.43
N LYS A 95 8.85 -8.14 31.72
CA LYS A 95 7.53 -7.93 31.13
C LYS A 95 7.58 -6.78 30.13
N TYR A 96 7.10 -7.04 28.92
CA TYR A 96 7.00 -6.06 27.83
C TYR A 96 5.53 -5.82 27.51
N PRO A 97 5.02 -4.59 27.68
CA PRO A 97 3.67 -4.27 27.27
C PRO A 97 3.57 -4.30 25.74
N VAL A 98 2.48 -4.82 25.22
CA VAL A 98 2.20 -4.87 23.79
C VAL A 98 0.78 -4.43 23.50
N ASP A 99 0.58 -3.80 22.36
CA ASP A 99 -0.73 -3.45 21.86
C ASP A 99 -1.25 -4.52 20.91
N ILE A 100 -2.40 -5.05 21.25
CA ILE A 100 -3.14 -5.98 20.41
C ILE A 100 -4.20 -5.16 19.68
N LEU A 101 -3.96 -4.91 18.39
CA LEU A 101 -4.82 -4.04 17.58
C LEU A 101 -6.04 -4.81 17.08
N ALA A 102 -7.14 -4.08 16.87
CA ALA A 102 -8.35 -4.62 16.26
C ALA A 102 -8.08 -5.19 14.85
N PHE A 103 -9.00 -6.00 14.35
CA PHE A 103 -8.91 -6.59 12.99
C PHE A 103 -8.79 -5.52 11.90
N ASP A 104 -9.55 -4.45 12.02
CA ASP A 104 -9.64 -3.33 11.10
C ASP A 104 -8.80 -2.13 11.55
N GLN A 105 -7.72 -2.36 12.29
CA GLN A 105 -6.79 -1.32 12.73
C GLN A 105 -5.41 -1.52 12.12
N TRP A 106 -4.95 -0.53 11.33
CA TRP A 106 -3.59 -0.46 10.82
C TRP A 106 -2.65 0.04 11.93
N GLY A 107 -1.45 -0.55 12.01
CA GLY A 107 -0.47 -0.22 13.05
C GLY A 107 0.23 1.14 12.90
N GLY A 108 -0.02 1.84 11.80
CA GLY A 108 0.60 3.14 11.52
C GLY A 108 1.96 3.04 10.83
N ILE A 109 2.56 4.22 10.60
CA ILE A 109 3.76 4.39 9.79
C ILE A 109 4.99 3.76 10.46
N GLN A 110 5.05 3.79 11.80
CA GLN A 110 6.23 3.33 12.55
C GLN A 110 6.35 1.81 12.63
N VAL A 111 5.26 1.06 12.42
CA VAL A 111 5.22 -0.38 12.68
C VAL A 111 5.43 -1.22 11.43
N LEU A 112 5.30 -0.86 10.29
CA LEU A 112 5.39 -1.48 8.97
C LEU A 112 4.33 -0.82 8.08
N PRO A 113 4.65 0.34 7.50
CA PRO A 113 3.69 1.10 6.71
C PRO A 113 3.11 0.29 5.55
N GLU A 114 3.89 -0.62 4.95
CA GLU A 114 3.45 -1.50 3.86
C GLU A 114 2.27 -2.41 4.22
N LEU A 115 2.05 -2.69 5.51
CA LEU A 115 0.87 -3.44 5.96
C LEU A 115 -0.46 -2.70 5.71
N LEU A 116 -0.42 -1.40 5.39
CA LEU A 116 -1.62 -0.70 4.94
C LEU A 116 -2.18 -1.31 3.66
N SER A 117 -1.33 -1.87 2.78
CA SER A 117 -1.80 -2.56 1.58
C SER A 117 -2.64 -3.81 1.87
N ALA A 118 -2.55 -4.40 3.07
CA ALA A 118 -3.45 -5.48 3.46
C ALA A 118 -4.93 -5.03 3.57
N PHE A 119 -5.18 -3.74 3.77
CA PHE A 119 -6.52 -3.14 3.84
C PHE A 119 -7.08 -2.76 2.45
N VAL A 120 -6.29 -2.88 1.41
CA VAL A 120 -6.76 -2.87 0.01
C VAL A 120 -7.26 -4.26 -0.31
N VAL A 121 -8.59 -4.42 -0.49
CA VAL A 121 -9.25 -5.74 -0.58
C VAL A 121 -9.98 -5.85 -1.93
N PRO A 122 -9.26 -6.21 -3.04
CA PRO A 122 -9.78 -6.13 -4.40
C PRO A 122 -10.89 -7.15 -4.68
N ASN A 123 -10.91 -8.26 -3.97
CA ASN A 123 -11.89 -9.34 -4.20
C ASN A 123 -13.13 -9.24 -3.30
N HIS A 124 -13.33 -8.10 -2.63
CA HIS A 124 -14.51 -7.94 -1.79
C HIS A 124 -15.78 -7.81 -2.64
N PRO A 125 -16.82 -8.65 -2.43
CA PRO A 125 -18.02 -8.68 -3.28
C PRO A 125 -18.77 -7.36 -3.39
N VAL A 126 -18.69 -6.51 -2.35
CA VAL A 126 -19.33 -5.19 -2.33
C VAL A 126 -18.85 -4.26 -3.45
N LEU A 127 -17.63 -4.48 -3.97
CA LEU A 127 -17.06 -3.66 -5.04
C LEU A 127 -17.75 -3.89 -6.39
N THR A 128 -18.39 -5.05 -6.58
CA THR A 128 -19.01 -5.42 -7.87
C THR A 128 -19.99 -4.36 -8.38
N GLY A 129 -20.80 -3.77 -7.49
CA GLY A 129 -21.75 -2.72 -7.85
C GLY A 129 -21.06 -1.44 -8.35
N VAL A 130 -19.98 -1.02 -7.69
CA VAL A 130 -19.18 0.15 -8.07
C VAL A 130 -18.49 -0.09 -9.42
N LEU A 131 -17.87 -1.26 -9.60
CA LEU A 131 -17.18 -1.62 -10.85
C LEU A 131 -18.14 -1.73 -12.03
N SER A 132 -19.32 -2.31 -11.82
CA SER A 132 -20.37 -2.37 -12.83
C SER A 132 -20.83 -0.97 -13.25
N ARG A 133 -20.97 -0.04 -12.29
CA ARG A 133 -21.32 1.35 -12.60
C ARG A 133 -20.18 2.07 -13.34
N ALA A 134 -18.93 1.90 -12.90
CA ALA A 134 -17.75 2.45 -13.61
C ALA A 134 -17.68 1.95 -15.06
N SER A 135 -17.90 0.66 -15.29
CA SER A 135 -17.99 0.08 -16.64
C SER A 135 -19.10 0.71 -17.49
N SER A 136 -20.27 1.01 -16.89
CA SER A 136 -21.39 1.68 -17.59
C SER A 136 -21.03 3.12 -17.96
N ILE A 137 -20.43 3.89 -17.03
CA ILE A 137 -19.95 5.25 -17.28
C ILE A 137 -18.91 5.26 -18.39
N LEU A 138 -17.96 4.33 -18.33
CA LEU A 138 -16.92 4.18 -19.35
C LEU A 138 -17.49 3.91 -20.74
N LYS A 139 -18.57 3.10 -20.82
CA LYS A 139 -19.31 2.88 -22.05
C LYS A 139 -19.98 4.15 -22.57
N GLU A 140 -20.60 4.93 -21.69
CA GLU A 140 -21.23 6.20 -22.03
C GLU A 140 -20.22 7.18 -22.65
N TRP A 141 -18.99 7.25 -22.10
CA TRP A 141 -17.98 8.19 -22.57
C TRP A 141 -17.21 7.75 -23.81
N SER A 142 -16.92 6.45 -23.94
CA SER A 142 -16.01 5.92 -24.96
C SER A 142 -16.63 4.89 -25.89
N GLY A 143 -17.89 4.51 -25.69
CA GLY A 143 -18.51 3.40 -26.41
C GLY A 143 -18.01 2.00 -26.02
N ASN A 144 -16.95 1.91 -25.19
CA ASN A 144 -16.33 0.67 -24.75
C ASN A 144 -16.41 0.52 -23.22
N SER A 145 -17.12 -0.49 -22.74
CA SER A 145 -17.35 -0.76 -21.31
C SER A 145 -16.22 -1.56 -20.64
N SER A 146 -15.20 -1.98 -21.38
CA SER A 146 -14.16 -2.86 -20.85
C SER A 146 -13.31 -2.16 -19.80
N LEU A 147 -13.20 -2.75 -18.61
CA LEU A 147 -12.22 -2.43 -17.61
C LEU A 147 -10.98 -3.30 -17.90
N ASP A 148 -10.21 -2.90 -18.89
CA ASP A 148 -9.14 -3.67 -19.53
C ASP A 148 -7.75 -3.40 -18.96
N ALA A 149 -7.68 -2.66 -17.85
CA ALA A 149 -6.43 -2.29 -17.18
C ALA A 149 -5.38 -1.76 -18.18
N TYR A 150 -4.23 -2.40 -18.25
CA TYR A 150 -3.10 -2.02 -19.10
C TYR A 150 -3.09 -2.72 -20.48
N GLN A 151 -4.10 -3.52 -20.81
CA GLN A 151 -4.09 -4.32 -22.05
C GLN A 151 -4.05 -3.47 -23.32
N SER A 152 -4.62 -2.26 -23.26
CA SER A 152 -4.56 -1.32 -24.38
C SER A 152 -3.19 -0.67 -24.58
N CYS A 153 -2.26 -0.81 -23.64
CA CYS A 153 -0.97 -0.08 -23.58
C CYS A 153 -1.12 1.45 -23.74
N ASN A 154 -2.30 1.99 -23.40
CA ASN A 154 -2.63 3.41 -23.56
C ASN A 154 -2.91 4.07 -22.19
N PRO A 155 -2.01 4.95 -21.70
CA PRO A 155 -2.18 5.65 -20.43
C PRO A 155 -3.48 6.47 -20.33
N ASN A 156 -3.94 7.05 -21.45
CA ASN A 156 -5.20 7.79 -21.48
C ASN A 156 -6.42 6.88 -21.29
N ARG A 157 -6.34 5.63 -21.79
CA ARG A 157 -7.39 4.64 -21.53
C ARG A 157 -7.44 4.26 -20.05
N VAL A 158 -6.28 4.11 -19.41
CA VAL A 158 -6.19 3.85 -17.96
C VAL A 158 -6.72 5.06 -17.19
N LYS A 159 -6.31 6.28 -17.53
CA LYS A 159 -6.86 7.51 -16.92
C LYS A 159 -8.39 7.57 -17.03
N LEU A 160 -8.95 7.20 -18.18
CA LEU A 160 -10.40 7.19 -18.39
C LEU A 160 -11.10 6.14 -17.50
N GLN A 161 -10.53 4.96 -17.33
CA GLN A 161 -11.03 3.93 -16.41
C GLN A 161 -11.05 4.45 -14.96
N LEU A 162 -9.97 5.13 -14.53
CA LEU A 162 -9.86 5.72 -13.20
C LEU A 162 -10.87 6.87 -13.01
N ALA A 163 -11.10 7.69 -14.03
CA ALA A 163 -12.12 8.74 -13.99
C ALA A 163 -13.53 8.17 -13.88
N ALA A 164 -13.84 7.10 -14.61
CA ALA A 164 -15.12 6.41 -14.52
C ALA A 164 -15.32 5.76 -13.12
N LEU A 165 -14.26 5.23 -12.54
CA LEU A 165 -14.28 4.73 -11.16
C LEU A 165 -14.55 5.86 -10.15
N TYR A 166 -13.89 7.01 -10.32
CA TYR A 166 -14.11 8.19 -9.48
C TYR A 166 -15.59 8.60 -9.44
N GLU A 167 -16.22 8.73 -10.61
CA GLU A 167 -17.64 9.10 -10.69
C GLU A 167 -18.55 8.00 -10.11
N ALA A 168 -18.22 6.73 -10.33
CA ALA A 168 -18.99 5.62 -9.77
C ALA A 168 -18.96 5.59 -8.23
N ILE A 169 -17.82 5.96 -7.60
CA ILE A 169 -17.72 6.07 -6.15
C ILE A 169 -18.44 7.33 -5.66
N LYS A 170 -18.32 8.46 -6.38
CA LYS A 170 -19.01 9.71 -6.06
C LYS A 170 -20.53 9.54 -6.01
N GLU A 171 -21.10 8.75 -6.93
CA GLU A 171 -22.52 8.37 -6.93
C GLU A 171 -22.94 7.53 -5.70
N GLN A 172 -22.00 7.06 -4.88
CA GLN A 172 -22.33 6.35 -3.65
C GLN A 172 -22.78 7.27 -2.51
N HIS A 173 -22.67 8.60 -2.66
CA HIS A 173 -23.08 9.58 -1.65
C HIS A 173 -22.48 9.32 -0.28
N ILE A 174 -21.15 9.16 -0.22
CA ILE A 174 -20.43 8.92 1.03
C ILE A 174 -20.16 10.24 1.72
N ALA A 175 -20.60 10.39 2.96
CA ALA A 175 -20.28 11.56 3.77
C ALA A 175 -18.84 11.50 4.28
N TYR A 176 -18.16 12.65 4.32
CA TYR A 176 -16.82 12.74 4.91
C TYR A 176 -16.89 12.86 6.42
N CYS A 177 -16.06 12.10 7.13
CA CYS A 177 -15.84 12.30 8.55
C CYS A 177 -14.36 12.57 8.84
N THR A 178 -14.09 13.50 9.76
CA THR A 178 -12.75 13.91 10.16
C THR A 178 -12.45 13.35 11.55
N PRO A 179 -11.93 12.10 11.68
CA PRO A 179 -11.42 11.63 12.95
C PRO A 179 -10.09 12.31 13.26
N PRO A 180 -9.65 12.31 14.51
CA PRO A 180 -8.28 12.65 14.84
C PRO A 180 -7.33 11.75 14.02
N SER A 181 -6.41 12.34 13.26
CA SER A 181 -5.40 11.58 12.54
C SER A 181 -4.40 11.00 13.55
N SER A 182 -4.17 9.69 13.49
CA SER A 182 -3.24 8.98 14.38
C SER A 182 -2.32 8.04 13.61
N PHE A 183 -1.92 8.44 12.39
CA PHE A 183 -1.08 7.62 11.52
C PHE A 183 0.28 7.25 12.14
N GLY A 184 0.82 8.10 13.04
CA GLY A 184 2.15 7.96 13.62
C GLY A 184 2.21 7.09 14.87
N ASP A 185 1.41 7.40 15.89
CA ASP A 185 1.72 6.98 17.26
C ASP A 185 0.86 5.83 17.80
N ALA A 186 -0.35 5.64 17.32
CA ALA A 186 -1.31 4.70 17.92
C ALA A 186 -1.97 3.74 16.94
N GLY A 187 -1.62 3.83 15.67
CA GLY A 187 -2.33 3.13 14.60
C GLY A 187 -3.69 3.75 14.29
N GLN A 188 -4.17 3.55 13.08
CA GLN A 188 -5.39 4.13 12.55
C GLN A 188 -6.47 3.07 12.39
N ARG A 189 -7.66 3.34 12.94
CA ARG A 189 -8.86 2.56 12.63
C ARG A 189 -9.24 2.80 11.17
N VAL A 190 -9.55 1.73 10.45
CA VAL A 190 -9.92 1.73 9.04
C VAL A 190 -11.32 1.18 8.87
N ARG A 191 -12.17 1.87 8.13
CA ARG A 191 -13.42 1.30 7.61
C ARG A 191 -13.14 0.57 6.32
N LEU A 192 -13.33 -0.74 6.31
CA LEU A 192 -13.23 -1.54 5.09
C LEU A 192 -14.33 -1.15 4.10
N SER A 193 -14.15 -1.52 2.83
CA SER A 193 -15.01 -1.09 1.72
C SER A 193 -16.51 -1.35 1.95
N ASP A 194 -16.87 -2.47 2.57
CA ASP A 194 -18.25 -2.81 2.94
C ASP A 194 -18.84 -1.83 3.96
N ASN A 195 -18.07 -1.47 4.99
CA ASN A 195 -18.49 -0.53 6.02
C ASN A 195 -18.60 0.91 5.47
N VAL A 196 -17.71 1.31 4.55
CA VAL A 196 -17.79 2.61 3.88
C VAL A 196 -19.04 2.69 3.01
N LEU A 197 -19.26 1.68 2.15
CA LEU A 197 -20.37 1.69 1.20
C LEU A 197 -21.74 1.49 1.86
N SER A 198 -21.84 0.65 2.89
CA SER A 198 -23.09 0.44 3.64
C SER A 198 -23.39 1.58 4.61
N GLY A 199 -22.38 2.06 5.33
CA GLY A 199 -22.50 3.13 6.32
C GLY A 199 -22.52 4.53 5.72
N LYS A 200 -22.19 4.68 4.41
CA LYS A 200 -22.12 5.97 3.71
C LYS A 200 -21.25 7.00 4.44
N LEU A 201 -20.16 6.56 5.07
CA LEU A 201 -19.27 7.39 5.87
C LEU A 201 -17.83 6.93 5.69
N GLY A 202 -16.90 7.87 5.43
CA GLY A 202 -15.49 7.57 5.26
C GLY A 202 -14.57 8.73 5.60
N THR A 203 -13.35 8.39 6.00
CA THR A 203 -12.22 9.30 6.19
C THR A 203 -11.41 9.41 4.90
N CYS A 204 -10.39 10.28 4.85
CA CYS A 204 -9.46 10.34 3.73
C CYS A 204 -8.80 8.97 3.47
N LEU A 205 -8.39 8.26 4.53
CA LEU A 205 -7.77 6.94 4.43
C LEU A 205 -8.76 5.89 3.93
N ASP A 206 -9.98 5.84 4.49
CA ASP A 206 -11.02 4.88 4.10
C ASP A 206 -11.38 5.01 2.62
N LEU A 207 -11.52 6.26 2.13
CA LEU A 207 -11.82 6.56 0.72
C LEU A 207 -10.66 6.19 -0.20
N SER A 208 -9.42 6.45 0.22
CA SER A 208 -8.23 6.07 -0.53
C SER A 208 -8.12 4.55 -0.66
N LEU A 209 -8.41 3.81 0.41
CA LEU A 209 -8.42 2.34 0.42
C LEU A 209 -9.56 1.75 -0.42
N LEU A 210 -10.76 2.36 -0.38
CA LEU A 210 -11.88 1.97 -1.23
C LEU A 210 -11.53 2.14 -2.71
N TYR A 211 -11.00 3.31 -3.09
CA TYR A 211 -10.58 3.59 -4.46
C TYR A 211 -9.47 2.63 -4.90
N ALA A 212 -8.44 2.43 -4.07
CA ALA A 212 -7.35 1.50 -4.34
C ALA A 212 -7.85 0.05 -4.50
N SER A 213 -8.81 -0.38 -3.66
CA SER A 213 -9.41 -1.71 -3.76
C SER A 213 -10.15 -1.91 -5.10
N CYS A 214 -10.91 -0.91 -5.54
CA CYS A 214 -11.57 -0.94 -6.83
C CYS A 214 -10.55 -0.91 -7.99
N ALA A 215 -9.52 -0.08 -7.92
CA ALA A 215 -8.48 0.00 -8.94
C ALA A 215 -7.71 -1.33 -9.08
N GLU A 216 -7.30 -1.94 -7.96
CA GLU A 216 -6.65 -3.25 -7.95
C GLU A 216 -7.59 -4.34 -8.50
N ALA A 217 -8.88 -4.30 -8.18
CA ALA A 217 -9.89 -5.22 -8.73
C ALA A 217 -10.06 -5.09 -10.25
N MET A 218 -9.77 -3.91 -10.81
CA MET A 218 -9.74 -3.68 -12.26
C MET A 218 -8.42 -4.15 -12.91
N GLY A 219 -7.45 -4.63 -12.12
CA GLY A 219 -6.12 -5.03 -12.58
C GLY A 219 -5.14 -3.85 -12.70
N LEU A 220 -5.43 -2.72 -12.06
CA LEU A 220 -4.55 -1.55 -12.02
C LEU A 220 -3.67 -1.59 -10.76
N HIS A 221 -2.57 -0.83 -10.77
CA HIS A 221 -1.58 -0.76 -9.69
C HIS A 221 -1.75 0.53 -8.88
N PRO A 222 -2.56 0.51 -7.80
CA PRO A 222 -2.76 1.68 -6.97
C PRO A 222 -1.58 1.97 -6.04
N LEU A 223 -1.47 3.23 -5.65
CA LEU A 223 -0.53 3.78 -4.68
C LEU A 223 -1.32 4.41 -3.53
N LEU A 224 -0.84 4.26 -2.31
CA LEU A 224 -1.39 4.95 -1.14
C LEU A 224 -0.38 6.01 -0.71
N VAL A 225 -0.77 7.27 -0.68
CA VAL A 225 0.11 8.39 -0.34
C VAL A 225 -0.27 8.92 1.03
N ILE A 226 0.71 9.01 1.91
CA ILE A 226 0.55 9.49 3.29
C ILE A 226 1.34 10.79 3.44
N ILE A 227 0.64 11.82 3.88
CA ILE A 227 1.23 13.08 4.30
C ILE A 227 0.82 13.37 5.74
N GLN A 228 1.34 14.42 6.34
CA GLN A 228 1.02 14.76 7.72
C GLN A 228 -0.49 14.97 7.89
N GLY A 229 -1.12 14.11 8.67
CA GLY A 229 -2.55 14.19 9.00
C GLY A 229 -3.52 13.88 7.86
N HIS A 230 -3.04 13.42 6.69
CA HIS A 230 -3.89 13.15 5.54
C HIS A 230 -3.38 11.98 4.68
N ALA A 231 -4.30 11.36 3.95
CA ALA A 231 -4.00 10.32 2.98
C ALA A 231 -4.79 10.53 1.69
N PHE A 232 -4.17 10.21 0.57
CA PHE A 232 -4.82 10.20 -0.73
C PHE A 232 -4.28 9.05 -1.60
N VAL A 233 -4.83 8.85 -2.77
CA VAL A 233 -4.55 7.69 -3.61
C VAL A 233 -3.82 8.12 -4.88
N GLY A 234 -3.00 7.22 -5.42
CA GLY A 234 -2.46 7.32 -6.77
C GLY A 234 -2.68 6.03 -7.53
N CYS A 235 -2.33 6.04 -8.81
CA CYS A 235 -2.34 4.85 -9.63
C CYS A 235 -1.32 4.97 -10.77
N TRP A 236 -0.70 3.87 -11.12
CA TRP A 236 0.07 3.77 -12.34
C TRP A 236 -0.84 3.88 -13.57
N LEU A 237 -0.45 4.66 -14.55
CA LEU A 237 -1.11 4.75 -15.86
C LEU A 237 -0.53 3.77 -16.88
N ILE A 238 0.59 3.15 -16.54
CA ILE A 238 1.30 2.12 -17.31
C ILE A 238 1.47 0.90 -16.41
N ASP A 239 1.73 -0.26 -16.99
CA ASP A 239 2.05 -1.47 -16.23
C ASP A 239 3.44 -1.35 -15.59
N GLY A 240 3.47 -0.81 -14.39
CA GLY A 240 4.68 -0.49 -13.65
C GLY A 240 4.52 -0.65 -12.14
N THR A 241 5.64 -0.72 -11.43
CA THR A 241 5.74 -0.70 -9.97
C THR A 241 7.01 0.02 -9.56
N PHE A 242 7.05 0.53 -8.31
CA PHE A 242 8.30 0.99 -7.72
C PHE A 242 9.19 -0.19 -7.28
N PRO A 243 10.51 0.02 -7.13
CA PRO A 243 11.42 -1.02 -6.63
C PRO A 243 11.07 -1.48 -5.21
N ASP A 244 10.65 -0.56 -4.35
CA ASP A 244 10.33 -0.80 -2.96
C ASP A 244 8.82 -0.59 -2.71
N ALA A 245 8.29 -1.35 -1.76
CA ALA A 245 6.87 -1.25 -1.38
C ALA A 245 6.56 0.06 -0.66
N VAL A 246 7.51 0.61 0.08
CA VAL A 246 7.41 1.89 0.79
C VAL A 246 8.54 2.80 0.38
N ASN A 247 8.22 4.05 0.08
CA ASN A 247 9.20 5.06 -0.30
C ASN A 247 8.90 6.37 0.43
N ASP A 248 9.93 7.00 0.98
CA ASP A 248 9.88 8.27 1.71
C ASP A 248 10.40 9.47 0.88
N ASP A 249 10.78 9.24 -0.37
CA ASP A 249 11.20 10.29 -1.29
C ASP A 249 10.04 10.76 -2.19
N PRO A 250 9.48 11.97 -1.96
CA PRO A 250 8.40 12.51 -2.77
C PRO A 250 8.80 12.75 -4.23
N SER A 251 10.11 12.88 -4.53
CA SER A 251 10.59 13.12 -5.89
C SER A 251 10.30 11.95 -6.83
N LEU A 252 10.14 10.75 -6.28
CA LEU A 252 9.77 9.56 -7.04
C LEU A 252 8.38 9.69 -7.67
N LEU A 253 7.43 10.28 -6.93
CA LEU A 253 6.09 10.54 -7.43
C LEU A 253 6.05 11.77 -8.33
N THR A 254 6.65 12.89 -7.91
CA THR A 254 6.58 14.15 -8.65
C THR A 254 7.23 14.05 -10.03
N LYS A 255 8.28 13.26 -10.19
CA LYS A 255 8.88 12.97 -11.50
C LYS A 255 7.93 12.19 -12.41
N ARG A 256 7.19 11.22 -11.87
CA ARG A 256 6.30 10.35 -12.66
C ARG A 256 4.95 10.98 -12.95
N THR A 257 4.55 11.99 -12.19
CA THR A 257 3.35 12.80 -12.45
C THR A 257 3.61 14.03 -13.31
N ALA A 258 4.89 14.33 -13.60
CA ALA A 258 5.27 15.51 -14.38
C ALA A 258 4.69 15.48 -15.80
N ASP A 259 4.39 16.66 -16.32
CA ASP A 259 3.91 16.84 -17.70
C ASP A 259 4.90 16.22 -18.69
N GLY A 260 4.37 15.42 -19.61
CA GLY A 260 5.15 14.71 -20.60
C GLY A 260 5.61 13.31 -20.16
N ILE A 261 5.71 13.02 -18.87
CA ILE A 261 6.00 11.68 -18.35
C ILE A 261 4.69 10.94 -18.09
N ASN A 262 3.81 11.46 -17.24
CA ASN A 262 2.45 10.96 -16.97
C ASN A 262 2.38 9.43 -16.77
N GLU A 263 3.32 8.85 -16.05
CA GLU A 263 3.32 7.42 -15.71
C GLU A 263 2.45 7.10 -14.48
N VAL A 264 2.27 8.08 -13.61
CA VAL A 264 1.47 7.98 -12.39
C VAL A 264 0.50 9.14 -12.33
N ILE A 265 -0.70 8.90 -11.85
CA ILE A 265 -1.69 9.91 -11.50
C ILE A 265 -1.96 9.89 -10.00
N LEU A 266 -2.11 11.06 -9.40
CA LEU A 266 -2.51 11.21 -8.01
C LEU A 266 -3.92 11.77 -7.94
N LEU A 267 -4.69 11.38 -6.93
CA LEU A 267 -6.10 11.71 -6.79
C LEU A 267 -6.45 12.02 -5.34
N GLU A 268 -7.06 13.18 -5.10
CA GLU A 268 -7.62 13.53 -3.80
C GLU A 268 -8.96 12.81 -3.58
N ALA A 269 -8.91 11.72 -2.82
CA ALA A 269 -10.05 10.84 -2.64
C ALA A 269 -11.23 11.49 -1.90
N THR A 270 -10.98 12.50 -1.07
CA THR A 270 -12.04 13.21 -0.35
C THR A 270 -12.96 14.02 -1.25
N CYS A 271 -12.53 14.31 -2.47
CA CYS A 271 -13.36 14.98 -3.48
C CYS A 271 -14.55 14.13 -3.96
N MET A 272 -14.54 12.81 -3.72
CA MET A 272 -15.65 11.91 -4.05
C MET A 272 -16.80 11.96 -3.03
N THR A 273 -16.65 12.71 -1.93
CA THR A 273 -17.66 12.73 -0.88
C THR A 273 -18.88 13.58 -1.24
N ASP A 274 -20.00 13.28 -0.60
CA ASP A 274 -21.27 13.94 -0.83
C ASP A 274 -21.18 15.46 -0.58
N GLY A 275 -21.87 16.24 -1.40
CA GLY A 275 -21.82 17.69 -1.36
C GLY A 275 -20.61 18.31 -2.09
N ASN A 276 -19.62 17.54 -2.50
CA ASN A 276 -18.50 18.00 -3.32
C ASN A 276 -18.82 17.86 -4.82
N ASN A 277 -18.95 19.00 -5.51
CA ASN A 277 -19.12 19.00 -6.97
C ASN A 277 -17.76 19.20 -7.67
N VAL A 278 -16.79 18.34 -7.32
CA VAL A 278 -15.41 18.38 -7.85
C VAL A 278 -15.29 17.38 -8.99
N THR A 279 -14.68 17.79 -10.11
CA THR A 279 -14.40 16.89 -11.23
C THR A 279 -13.16 16.03 -10.94
N PHE A 280 -12.99 14.93 -11.68
CA PHE A 280 -11.82 14.09 -11.58
C PHE A 280 -10.51 14.87 -11.80
N ASP A 281 -10.43 15.69 -12.86
CA ASP A 281 -9.21 16.46 -13.17
C ASP A 281 -8.92 17.51 -12.08
N THR A 282 -9.94 18.12 -11.49
CA THR A 282 -9.75 19.02 -10.34
C THR A 282 -9.22 18.26 -9.12
N ALA A 283 -9.74 17.07 -8.84
CA ALA A 283 -9.25 16.22 -7.73
C ALA A 283 -7.80 15.77 -7.95
N VAL A 284 -7.40 15.54 -9.20
CA VAL A 284 -6.01 15.28 -9.58
C VAL A 284 -5.13 16.51 -9.32
N GLY A 285 -5.57 17.69 -9.74
CA GLY A 285 -4.87 18.96 -9.46
C GLY A 285 -4.64 19.17 -7.97
N LEU A 286 -5.69 18.98 -7.15
CA LEU A 286 -5.58 19.13 -5.69
C LEU A 286 -4.61 18.14 -5.04
N ALA A 287 -4.53 16.91 -5.54
CA ALA A 287 -3.54 15.94 -5.06
C ALA A 287 -2.11 16.37 -5.43
N ASN A 288 -1.89 16.84 -6.65
CA ASN A 288 -0.59 17.34 -7.09
C ASN A 288 -0.16 18.58 -6.28
N ASP A 289 -1.09 19.51 -5.98
CA ASP A 289 -0.80 20.68 -5.16
C ASP A 289 -0.34 20.29 -3.74
N LYS A 290 -0.91 19.22 -3.16
CA LYS A 290 -0.48 18.69 -1.86
C LYS A 290 0.95 18.13 -1.90
N MET A 291 1.40 17.60 -3.04
CA MET A 291 2.77 17.13 -3.21
C MET A 291 3.80 18.26 -3.27
N LEU A 292 3.38 19.51 -3.50
CA LEU A 292 4.29 20.68 -3.45
C LEU A 292 4.72 21.01 -2.02
N ALA A 293 3.93 20.63 -1.01
CA ALA A 293 4.28 20.77 0.40
C ALA A 293 5.21 19.64 0.87
N VAL A 294 6.44 19.61 0.35
CA VAL A 294 7.41 18.51 0.55
C VAL A 294 7.67 18.18 2.02
N ASN A 295 7.57 19.17 2.92
CA ASN A 295 7.82 18.97 4.36
C ASN A 295 6.72 18.15 5.05
N ASP A 296 5.54 18.07 4.48
CA ASP A 296 4.41 17.33 5.04
C ASP A 296 4.37 15.89 4.51
N PHE A 297 5.17 15.57 3.50
CA PHE A 297 5.23 14.23 2.93
C PHE A 297 5.83 13.24 3.92
N THR A 298 5.18 12.08 4.06
CA THR A 298 5.66 11.03 4.96
C THR A 298 6.16 9.82 4.16
N CYS A 299 5.31 9.21 3.37
CA CYS A 299 5.68 8.10 2.49
C CYS A 299 4.55 7.83 1.48
N PHE A 300 4.87 7.04 0.47
CA PHE A 300 3.85 6.34 -0.30
C PHE A 300 4.11 4.84 -0.30
N ILE A 301 3.04 4.08 -0.52
CA ILE A 301 3.04 2.62 -0.53
C ILE A 301 2.56 2.16 -1.90
N ASP A 302 3.39 1.39 -2.59
CA ASP A 302 3.03 0.72 -3.83
C ASP A 302 2.35 -0.61 -3.49
N VAL A 303 1.03 -0.69 -3.77
CA VAL A 303 0.23 -1.86 -3.43
C VAL A 303 0.66 -3.08 -4.24
N ALA A 304 0.91 -2.92 -5.54
CA ALA A 304 1.36 -4.01 -6.39
C ALA A 304 2.73 -4.54 -5.92
N ARG A 305 3.65 -3.64 -5.56
CA ARG A 305 4.95 -4.03 -5.00
C ARG A 305 4.80 -4.74 -3.65
N SER A 306 3.86 -4.32 -2.82
CA SER A 306 3.54 -5.00 -1.56
C SER A 306 3.02 -6.43 -1.81
N ARG A 307 2.25 -6.66 -2.89
CA ARG A 307 1.83 -8.02 -3.29
C ARG A 307 3.02 -8.89 -3.68
N PHE A 308 4.00 -8.35 -4.40
CA PHE A 308 5.28 -9.07 -4.68
C PHE A 308 6.06 -9.38 -3.41
N ALA A 309 5.97 -8.55 -2.38
CA ALA A 309 6.52 -8.83 -1.05
C ALA A 309 5.62 -9.77 -0.20
N HIS A 310 4.65 -10.43 -0.82
CA HIS A 310 3.70 -11.35 -0.21
C HIS A 310 2.79 -10.76 0.87
N ILE A 311 2.51 -9.46 0.84
CA ILE A 311 1.49 -8.86 1.70
C ILE A 311 0.11 -9.13 1.09
N LEU A 312 -0.63 -10.03 1.71
CA LEU A 312 -1.95 -10.46 1.28
C LEU A 312 -3.05 -9.52 1.81
N PRO A 313 -4.13 -9.31 1.02
CA PRO A 313 -5.30 -8.58 1.48
C PRO A 313 -5.96 -9.25 2.68
N LEU A 314 -6.58 -8.47 3.55
CA LEU A 314 -7.41 -8.99 4.63
C LEU A 314 -8.55 -9.85 4.06
N PRO A 315 -8.85 -11.01 4.64
CA PRO A 315 -9.98 -11.81 4.24
C PRO A 315 -11.29 -11.14 4.67
N GLN A 316 -12.35 -11.38 3.91
CA GLN A 316 -13.67 -10.99 4.35
C GLN A 316 -14.04 -11.76 5.61
N ARG A 317 -14.43 -11.04 6.68
CA ARG A 317 -14.99 -11.67 7.87
C ARG A 317 -16.51 -11.47 7.94
N VAL A 318 -17.21 -12.48 8.40
CA VAL A 318 -18.64 -12.47 8.57
C VAL A 318 -19.00 -12.92 9.98
N MET A 319 -20.12 -12.43 10.51
CA MET A 319 -20.61 -12.82 11.81
C MET A 319 -21.43 -14.10 11.70
N HIS A 320 -21.01 -15.17 12.34
CA HIS A 320 -21.78 -16.39 12.51
C HIS A 320 -22.18 -16.57 13.98
N GLY A 321 -23.46 -16.36 14.29
CA GLY A 321 -23.92 -16.34 15.66
C GLY A 321 -23.30 -15.17 16.46
N LYS A 322 -22.38 -15.48 17.37
CA LYS A 322 -21.65 -14.50 18.19
C LYS A 322 -20.17 -14.42 17.87
N ALA A 323 -19.69 -15.16 16.86
CA ALA A 323 -18.28 -15.24 16.51
C ALA A 323 -18.05 -14.73 15.08
N TRP A 324 -16.91 -14.04 14.89
CA TRP A 324 -16.42 -13.69 13.58
C TRP A 324 -15.70 -14.88 12.95
N THR A 325 -15.96 -15.10 11.66
CA THR A 325 -15.29 -16.14 10.86
C THR A 325 -14.87 -15.58 9.51
N VAL A 326 -13.87 -16.20 8.88
CA VAL A 326 -13.55 -15.90 7.48
C VAL A 326 -14.65 -16.48 6.62
N SER A 327 -15.19 -15.66 5.69
CA SER A 327 -16.19 -16.14 4.74
C SER A 327 -15.55 -17.08 3.74
N PRO A 328 -16.03 -18.32 3.59
CA PRO A 328 -15.62 -19.21 2.51
C PRO A 328 -16.39 -18.94 1.21
N GLU A 329 -17.42 -18.10 1.23
CA GLU A 329 -18.39 -17.97 0.13
C GLU A 329 -18.10 -16.78 -0.78
N VAL A 330 -18.13 -17.03 -2.09
CA VAL A 330 -18.26 -16.01 -3.11
C VAL A 330 -19.68 -15.45 -3.04
N ALA A 331 -19.81 -14.17 -2.67
CA ALA A 331 -21.11 -13.52 -2.51
C ALA A 331 -21.91 -13.56 -3.82
N GLN A 332 -23.21 -13.83 -3.69
CA GLN A 332 -24.16 -13.73 -4.80
C GLN A 332 -24.33 -12.25 -5.19
N ILE A 333 -24.20 -11.96 -6.49
CA ILE A 333 -24.38 -10.62 -7.06
C ILE A 333 -25.82 -10.14 -6.82
N PRO A 334 -26.04 -9.00 -6.18
CA PRO A 334 -27.38 -8.44 -6.03
C PRO A 334 -27.96 -8.07 -7.40
N LYS A 335 -29.12 -8.59 -7.74
CA LYS A 335 -29.90 -8.18 -8.91
C LYS A 335 -30.66 -6.89 -8.56
N GLY A 336 -30.03 -5.73 -8.74
CA GLY A 336 -30.68 -4.44 -8.61
C GLY A 336 -30.44 -3.60 -9.86
N GLY A 337 -31.50 -3.14 -10.51
CA GLY A 337 -31.43 -2.21 -11.64
C GLY A 337 -30.96 -0.83 -11.16
N LEU A 338 -29.91 -0.33 -11.78
CA LEU A 338 -29.33 0.99 -11.50
C LEU A 338 -30.04 2.08 -12.31
N TYR A 339 -30.41 3.17 -11.66
CA TYR A 339 -30.87 4.40 -12.30
C TYR A 339 -29.64 5.14 -12.82
N ILE A 340 -29.59 5.42 -14.12
CA ILE A 340 -28.43 6.01 -14.77
C ILE A 340 -28.68 7.50 -14.92
N SER A 341 -27.92 8.35 -14.22
CA SER A 341 -27.80 9.78 -14.53
C SER A 341 -26.70 9.98 -15.57
N PRO A 342 -26.89 10.87 -16.55
CA PRO A 342 -25.82 11.19 -17.50
C PRO A 342 -24.67 11.91 -16.76
N VAL A 343 -23.47 11.41 -16.91
CA VAL A 343 -22.25 11.97 -16.32
C VAL A 343 -21.39 12.56 -17.44
N SER A 344 -20.86 13.76 -17.21
CA SER A 344 -19.97 14.41 -18.18
C SER A 344 -18.59 13.78 -18.19
N ALA A 345 -18.06 13.50 -19.37
CA ALA A 345 -16.67 13.03 -19.51
C ALA A 345 -15.67 14.10 -19.03
N PRO A 346 -14.50 13.72 -18.52
CA PRO A 346 -13.43 14.64 -18.18
C PRO A 346 -13.07 15.55 -19.36
N GLU A 347 -12.81 16.83 -19.08
CA GLU A 347 -12.32 17.76 -20.09
C GLU A 347 -10.94 17.32 -20.58
N GLU A 348 -10.78 17.22 -21.91
CA GLU A 348 -9.55 16.87 -22.62
C GLU A 348 -8.88 15.52 -22.28
N ILE A 349 -9.42 14.45 -22.85
CA ILE A 349 -8.54 13.37 -23.32
C ILE A 349 -8.00 13.90 -24.66
N LYS A 350 -6.77 14.41 -24.65
CA LYS A 350 -6.06 14.71 -25.90
C LYS A 350 -5.96 13.42 -26.69
N GLN A 351 -6.79 13.28 -27.69
CA GLN A 351 -6.69 12.20 -28.65
C GLN A 351 -5.39 12.48 -29.41
N TYR A 352 -4.32 11.74 -29.06
CA TYR A 352 -3.11 11.74 -29.88
C TYR A 352 -3.52 11.23 -31.25
N ASP A 353 -3.14 11.96 -32.26
CA ASP A 353 -3.41 11.64 -33.66
C ASP A 353 -2.66 10.35 -34.01
N LEU A 354 -3.34 9.23 -33.85
CA LEU A 354 -2.79 7.90 -34.17
C LEU A 354 -2.53 7.69 -35.66
N ASP A 355 -3.00 8.62 -36.50
CA ASP A 355 -2.78 8.58 -37.95
C ASP A 355 -1.37 9.06 -38.36
N ASN A 356 -0.60 9.65 -37.44
CA ASN A 356 0.77 10.05 -37.67
C ASN A 356 1.75 9.07 -36.99
N GLN A 357 2.03 7.97 -37.66
CA GLN A 357 2.84 6.87 -37.18
C GLN A 357 4.28 7.31 -36.79
N ASP A 358 4.84 8.32 -37.44
CA ASP A 358 6.19 8.83 -37.18
C ASP A 358 6.22 9.62 -35.85
N SER A 359 5.22 10.44 -35.57
CA SER A 359 5.10 11.16 -34.28
C SER A 359 4.88 10.22 -33.11
N TYR A 360 4.19 9.11 -33.33
CA TYR A 360 3.94 8.09 -32.30
C TYR A 360 5.24 7.33 -31.97
N VAL A 361 6.02 6.96 -32.98
CA VAL A 361 7.29 6.25 -32.80
C VAL A 361 8.29 7.14 -32.07
N GLU A 362 8.40 8.41 -32.44
CA GLU A 362 9.32 9.36 -31.81
C GLU A 362 8.92 9.66 -30.36
N PHE A 363 7.64 9.86 -30.10
CA PHE A 363 7.10 10.03 -28.73
C PHE A 363 7.32 8.78 -27.88
N THR A 364 7.10 7.59 -28.42
CA THR A 364 7.32 6.31 -27.71
C THR A 364 8.81 6.11 -27.41
N LYS A 365 9.69 6.49 -28.34
CA LYS A 365 11.14 6.42 -28.17
C LYS A 365 11.60 7.39 -27.07
N GLN A 366 11.12 8.62 -27.08
CA GLN A 366 11.39 9.62 -26.04
C GLN A 366 10.92 9.17 -24.66
N LEU A 367 9.67 8.67 -24.53
CA LEU A 367 9.14 8.11 -23.28
C LEU A 367 9.96 6.94 -22.74
N LEU A 368 10.41 6.04 -23.62
CA LEU A 368 11.26 4.92 -23.25
C LEU A 368 12.62 5.39 -22.70
N TRP A 369 13.19 6.43 -23.28
CA TRP A 369 14.48 7.00 -22.85
C TRP A 369 14.33 7.77 -21.54
N GLU A 370 13.29 8.59 -21.40
CA GLU A 370 12.99 9.31 -20.16
C GLU A 370 12.77 8.32 -19.03
N ARG A 371 12.07 7.20 -19.30
CA ARG A 371 11.86 6.11 -18.34
C ARG A 371 13.17 5.44 -17.94
N LYS A 372 14.05 5.11 -18.89
CA LYS A 372 15.37 4.53 -18.61
C LYS A 372 16.26 5.47 -17.82
N LEU A 373 16.28 6.76 -18.16
CA LEU A 373 17.04 7.77 -17.42
C LEU A 373 16.48 7.95 -16.00
N LEU A 374 15.17 7.93 -15.85
CA LEU A 374 14.50 8.00 -14.57
C LEU A 374 14.87 6.78 -13.72
N ASP A 375 14.80 5.57 -14.28
CA ASP A 375 15.18 4.33 -13.58
C ASP A 375 16.66 4.33 -13.18
N LEU A 376 17.55 4.82 -14.03
CA LEU A 376 18.98 4.98 -13.72
C LEU A 376 19.20 6.02 -12.59
N SER A 377 18.43 7.11 -12.57
CA SER A 377 18.51 8.13 -11.53
C SER A 377 17.92 7.68 -10.17
N LEU A 378 16.98 6.72 -10.19
CA LEU A 378 16.29 6.19 -9.01
C LEU A 378 17.03 4.99 -8.40
N ARG A 379 17.81 4.26 -9.18
CA ARG A 379 18.58 3.10 -8.71
C ARG A 379 19.94 3.51 -8.18
N ASN A 380 19.99 4.08 -6.97
CA ASN A 380 21.25 4.28 -6.23
C ASN A 380 22.11 3.00 -6.09
N ASN A 381 21.54 1.84 -6.30
CA ASN A 381 22.23 0.56 -6.15
C ASN A 381 22.89 0.05 -7.43
N PHE A 382 22.58 0.60 -8.61
CA PHE A 382 23.08 0.03 -9.86
C PHE A 382 24.54 0.40 -10.18
N LEU A 383 25.03 1.52 -9.62
CA LEU A 383 26.38 2.00 -9.94
C LEU A 383 27.27 2.24 -8.72
N ASN A 384 26.86 1.94 -7.48
CA ASN A 384 27.60 2.34 -6.28
C ASN A 384 27.99 3.84 -6.27
N LEU A 385 27.30 4.65 -7.03
CA LEU A 385 27.51 6.09 -7.10
C LEU A 385 26.67 6.73 -6.01
N ARG A 386 27.33 7.26 -4.99
CA ARG A 386 26.72 8.28 -4.12
C ARG A 386 26.50 9.53 -4.97
N ILE A 387 25.31 9.62 -5.59
CA ILE A 387 24.90 10.84 -6.27
C ILE A 387 24.62 11.85 -5.17
N THR A 388 25.53 12.78 -4.97
CA THR A 388 25.28 13.98 -4.18
C THR A 388 24.20 14.79 -4.88
N ARG A 389 23.36 15.54 -4.16
CA ARG A 389 22.15 16.25 -4.63
C ARG A 389 22.28 17.10 -5.91
N ASN A 390 23.48 17.24 -6.48
CA ASN A 390 23.79 18.04 -7.67
C ASN A 390 24.54 17.25 -8.74
N ALA A 391 24.50 15.93 -8.76
CA ALA A 391 25.48 15.13 -9.51
C ALA A 391 25.10 14.84 -10.96
N LEU A 392 23.85 15.00 -11.40
CA LEU A 392 23.50 14.82 -12.79
C LEU A 392 22.58 15.96 -13.27
N GLN A 393 23.18 16.88 -14.04
CA GLN A 393 22.43 17.87 -14.79
C GLN A 393 22.59 17.55 -16.28
N VAL A 394 21.57 16.94 -16.89
CA VAL A 394 21.52 16.75 -18.34
C VAL A 394 21.02 18.05 -18.96
N ILE A 395 21.94 18.83 -19.55
CA ILE A 395 21.62 20.18 -20.03
C ILE A 395 21.13 20.20 -21.47
N SER A 396 21.45 19.22 -22.28
CA SER A 396 20.93 18.98 -23.63
C SER A 396 21.63 17.73 -24.15
N ALA A 397 20.91 16.67 -24.39
CA ALA A 397 21.49 15.44 -24.90
C ALA A 397 20.99 15.18 -26.31
N ASP A 398 21.91 14.91 -27.17
CA ASP A 398 21.64 14.25 -28.44
C ASP A 398 21.30 12.78 -28.13
N ILE A 399 20.00 12.49 -28.18
CA ILE A 399 19.44 11.18 -27.75
C ILE A 399 20.06 10.05 -28.58
N ASP A 400 20.32 10.26 -29.87
CA ASP A 400 20.89 9.24 -30.74
C ASP A 400 22.33 8.89 -30.33
N LYS A 401 23.12 9.89 -29.93
CA LYS A 401 24.49 9.65 -29.42
C LYS A 401 24.49 8.96 -28.05
N MET A 402 23.49 9.22 -27.21
CA MET A 402 23.34 8.51 -25.94
C MET A 402 22.98 7.05 -26.19
N GLU A 403 22.12 6.77 -27.15
CA GLU A 403 21.72 5.41 -27.53
C GLU A 403 22.92 4.58 -28.01
N ASP A 404 23.72 5.14 -28.86
CA ASP A 404 24.94 4.49 -29.36
C ASP A 404 25.94 4.22 -28.23
N ALA A 405 26.19 5.20 -27.37
CA ALA A 405 27.11 5.04 -26.24
C ALA A 405 26.64 3.98 -25.24
N PHE A 406 25.33 3.89 -24.93
CA PHE A 406 24.78 2.86 -24.05
C PHE A 406 24.77 1.47 -24.69
N SER A 407 24.58 1.39 -26.02
CA SER A 407 24.61 0.12 -26.77
C SER A 407 26.04 -0.45 -26.85
N ASP A 408 27.02 0.41 -26.98
CA ASP A 408 28.43 0.02 -27.14
C ASP A 408 29.18 -0.09 -25.81
N GLY A 409 28.54 0.24 -24.67
CA GLY A 409 29.15 0.19 -23.34
C GLY A 409 30.30 1.19 -23.16
N THR A 410 30.32 2.29 -23.94
CA THR A 410 31.31 3.35 -23.81
C THR A 410 30.93 4.33 -22.68
N GLU A 411 31.96 4.82 -21.96
CA GLU A 411 31.77 5.84 -20.93
C GLU A 411 31.25 7.16 -21.53
N PHE A 412 30.18 7.65 -20.99
CA PHE A 412 29.64 8.97 -21.30
C PHE A 412 30.37 10.03 -20.48
N GLN A 413 31.12 10.90 -21.12
CA GLN A 413 31.73 12.10 -20.53
C GLN A 413 30.88 13.34 -20.81
#